data_12da5eec430769721894471a134d6ca1
#
_entry.id   12da5eec430769721894471a134d6ca1
#
_cell.length_a   1.000
_cell.length_b   1.000
_cell.length_c   1.000
_cell.angle_alpha   90.00
_cell.angle_beta   90.00
_cell.angle_gamma   90.00
#
_symmetry.space_group_name_H-M   'P 1'
#
loop_
_entity.id
_entity.type
_entity.pdbx_description
1 polymer ?
#
loop_
_entity_poly.entity_id
_entity_poly.type
_entity_poly.pdbx_seq_one_letter_code
_entity_poly.pdbx_strand_id
1 'polypeptide(L)'
;SWTQGHYDGWHTAVERMRLEALALGANAVVDVRMQVHRGEHEDMDYGVTGTAIRIRGLPPSAEPVVATVSALEFVRLLEDGVVPVGIAIGANFDWYSPWMGTVAAQAAQSAPFAARYWNMEITDLSAFQENVRRRALYDLREDGRRMAAAVLAHTSYTQMFHVAGDQDNPERFLCRHISIGTAISYLPQNAPQHELIPMISLVDHPLKSAATARKDLI
;
A
#
# COMPACT_ATOMS: atom_id res chain seq x y z
N SER A 1 -11.00 10.34 10.40
CA SER A 1 -11.00 8.89 10.11
C SER A 1 -9.63 8.34 10.47
N TRP A 2 -9.57 7.10 10.92
CA TRP A 2 -8.31 6.41 11.27
C TRP A 2 -7.32 6.42 10.10
N THR A 3 -7.80 6.18 8.90
CA THR A 3 -6.98 6.23 7.68
C THR A 3 -6.30 7.59 7.51
N GLN A 4 -7.02 8.69 7.72
CA GLN A 4 -6.46 10.03 7.61
C GLN A 4 -5.40 10.30 8.67
N GLY A 5 -5.63 9.91 9.92
CA GLY A 5 -4.65 10.09 10.99
C GLY A 5 -3.34 9.33 10.73
N HIS A 6 -3.43 8.14 10.18
CA HIS A 6 -2.24 7.37 9.77
C HIS A 6 -1.51 8.03 8.60
N TYR A 7 -2.24 8.52 7.62
CA TYR A 7 -1.67 9.22 6.47
C TYR A 7 -0.90 10.47 6.92
N ASP A 8 -1.51 11.29 7.77
CA ASP A 8 -0.90 12.51 8.31
C ASP A 8 0.33 12.19 9.19
N GLY A 9 0.26 11.12 9.99
CA GLY A 9 1.39 10.66 10.80
C GLY A 9 2.61 10.28 9.96
N TRP A 10 2.39 9.52 8.89
CA TRP A 10 3.45 9.14 7.96
C TRP A 10 4.06 10.33 7.24
N HIS A 11 3.23 11.23 6.70
CA HIS A 11 3.74 12.42 6.02
C HIS A 11 4.53 13.32 6.97
N THR A 12 4.09 13.45 8.22
CA THR A 12 4.84 14.21 9.23
C THR A 12 6.20 13.59 9.53
N ALA A 13 6.28 12.26 9.64
CA ALA A 13 7.54 11.56 9.88
C ALA A 13 8.53 11.70 8.71
N VAL A 14 8.04 11.55 7.47
CA VAL A 14 8.84 11.75 6.25
C VAL A 14 9.34 13.20 6.14
N GLU A 15 8.49 14.18 6.44
CA GLU A 15 8.88 15.59 6.40
C GLU A 15 9.95 15.92 7.43
N ARG A 16 9.86 15.38 8.65
CA ARG A 16 10.93 15.54 9.67
C ARG A 16 12.25 14.99 9.16
N MET A 17 12.25 13.78 8.58
CA MET A 17 13.44 13.18 7.98
C MET A 17 14.03 14.06 6.87
N ARG A 18 13.19 14.67 6.02
CA ARG A 18 13.61 15.57 4.96
C ARG A 18 14.31 16.80 5.54
N LEU A 19 13.78 17.39 6.60
CA LEU A 19 14.39 18.54 7.29
C LEU A 19 15.73 18.19 7.94
N GLU A 20 15.86 17.00 8.53
CA GLU A 20 17.13 16.51 9.06
C GLU A 20 18.17 16.33 7.95
N ALA A 21 17.78 15.75 6.81
CA ALA A 21 18.64 15.60 5.65
C ALA A 21 19.08 16.94 5.07
N LEU A 22 18.19 17.93 5.05
CA LEU A 22 18.50 19.31 4.67
C LEU A 22 19.58 19.90 5.58
N ALA A 23 19.43 19.75 6.90
CA ALA A 23 20.42 20.24 7.87
C ALA A 23 21.81 19.58 7.69
N LEU A 24 21.85 18.34 7.21
CA LEU A 24 23.09 17.64 6.87
C LEU A 24 23.67 18.02 5.50
N GLY A 25 22.97 18.85 4.73
CA GLY A 25 23.35 19.23 3.36
C GLY A 25 23.28 18.05 2.37
N ALA A 26 22.39 17.09 2.60
CA ALA A 26 22.19 15.97 1.73
C ALA A 26 21.43 16.36 0.45
N ASN A 27 21.62 15.57 -0.61
CA ASN A 27 20.82 15.67 -1.83
C ASN A 27 19.55 14.78 -1.75
N ALA A 28 19.66 13.66 -1.06
CA ALA A 28 18.56 12.72 -0.92
C ALA A 28 18.69 11.89 0.36
N VAL A 29 17.58 11.24 0.75
CA VAL A 29 17.55 10.13 1.71
C VAL A 29 17.06 8.90 0.97
N VAL A 30 17.82 7.82 1.04
CA VAL A 30 17.55 6.56 0.33
C VAL A 30 17.39 5.41 1.31
N ASP A 31 16.93 4.26 0.80
CA ASP A 31 16.67 3.05 1.59
C ASP A 31 15.72 3.34 2.78
N VAL A 32 14.73 4.19 2.52
CA VAL A 32 13.79 4.60 3.58
C VAL A 32 12.86 3.47 3.93
N ARG A 33 12.80 3.17 5.21
CA ARG A 33 11.92 2.17 5.82
C ARG A 33 11.02 2.85 6.83
N MET A 34 9.77 2.46 6.80
CA MET A 34 8.74 3.01 7.66
C MET A 34 8.27 1.92 8.63
N GLN A 35 8.14 2.29 9.89
CA GLN A 35 7.70 1.39 10.97
C GLN A 35 6.59 2.05 11.77
N VAL A 36 5.63 1.26 12.21
CA VAL A 36 4.58 1.70 13.13
C VAL A 36 4.70 0.89 14.41
N HIS A 37 4.83 1.57 15.50
CA HIS A 37 4.78 0.96 16.83
C HIS A 37 3.49 1.40 17.53
N ARG A 38 2.85 0.45 18.20
CA ARG A 38 1.71 0.74 19.06
C ARG A 38 2.25 1.04 20.46
N GLY A 39 2.00 2.24 20.94
CA GLY A 39 2.33 2.67 22.30
C GLY A 39 1.38 2.06 23.34
N GLU A 40 1.70 2.26 24.61
CA GLU A 40 0.95 1.71 25.76
C GLU A 40 -0.47 2.29 25.87
N HIS A 41 -0.71 3.49 25.35
CA HIS A 41 -1.99 4.22 25.44
C HIS A 41 -2.81 4.19 24.14
N GLU A 42 -2.66 3.13 23.34
CA GLU A 42 -3.25 3.02 21.99
C GLU A 42 -2.74 4.05 20.99
N ASP A 43 -1.76 4.85 21.36
CA ASP A 43 -1.08 5.79 20.48
C ASP A 43 -0.30 5.04 19.41
N MET A 44 -0.14 5.66 18.24
CA MET A 44 0.62 5.10 17.14
C MET A 44 1.86 5.95 16.91
N ASP A 45 3.02 5.35 17.11
CA ASP A 45 4.30 5.97 16.79
C ASP A 45 4.74 5.63 15.37
N TYR A 46 5.02 6.66 14.58
CA TYR A 46 5.48 6.53 13.20
C TYR A 46 6.98 6.77 13.14
N GLY A 47 7.74 5.69 12.98
CA GLY A 47 9.18 5.71 12.83
C GLY A 47 9.60 5.66 11.36
N VAL A 48 10.56 6.49 10.98
CA VAL A 48 11.17 6.50 9.65
C VAL A 48 12.67 6.42 9.80
N THR A 49 13.30 5.48 9.09
CA THR A 49 14.76 5.35 9.05
C THR A 49 15.22 5.38 7.59
N GLY A 50 16.41 5.92 7.34
CA GLY A 50 16.97 6.01 5.99
C GLY A 50 18.41 6.50 6.03
N THR A 51 19.05 6.53 4.87
CA THR A 51 20.44 6.98 4.72
C THR A 51 20.48 8.28 3.93
N ALA A 52 20.91 9.35 4.58
CA ALA A 52 21.15 10.63 3.90
C ALA A 52 22.40 10.53 3.02
N ILE A 53 22.28 10.88 1.74
CA ILE A 53 23.36 10.81 0.78
C ILE A 53 23.68 12.16 0.16
N ARG A 54 24.95 12.31 -0.19
CA ARG A 54 25.47 13.42 -0.97
C ARG A 54 26.01 12.90 -2.28
N ILE A 55 25.44 13.38 -3.39
CA ILE A 55 25.84 12.93 -4.74
C ILE A 55 26.97 13.88 -5.20
N ARG A 56 28.11 13.30 -5.57
CA ARG A 56 29.26 14.05 -6.05
C ARG A 56 28.90 14.80 -7.35
N GLY A 57 29.20 16.07 -7.40
CA GLY A 57 28.91 16.92 -8.55
C GLY A 57 27.54 17.62 -8.52
N LEU A 58 26.69 17.28 -7.55
CA LEU A 58 25.46 18.01 -7.32
C LEU A 58 25.62 19.01 -6.14
N PRO A 59 25.07 20.22 -6.25
CA PRO A 59 25.01 21.14 -5.11
C PRO A 59 24.07 20.55 -4.03
N PRO A 60 24.19 20.99 -2.77
CA PRO A 60 23.20 20.66 -1.74
C PRO A 60 21.80 21.01 -2.22
N SER A 61 20.86 20.13 -1.96
CA SER A 61 19.47 20.35 -2.34
C SER A 61 18.78 21.24 -1.30
N ALA A 62 17.99 22.20 -1.76
CA ALA A 62 17.08 22.95 -0.87
C ALA A 62 15.92 22.06 -0.38
N GLU A 63 15.59 21.02 -1.14
CA GLU A 63 14.57 20.04 -0.84
C GLU A 63 15.12 18.62 -1.10
N PRO A 64 15.80 17.99 -0.13
CA PRO A 64 16.29 16.63 -0.29
C PRO A 64 15.17 15.66 -0.61
N VAL A 65 15.37 14.83 -1.62
CA VAL A 65 14.39 13.82 -2.03
C VAL A 65 14.44 12.65 -1.06
N VAL A 66 13.28 12.20 -0.61
CA VAL A 66 13.15 10.99 0.23
C VAL A 66 12.64 9.85 -0.63
N ALA A 67 13.33 8.71 -0.65
CA ALA A 67 13.05 7.58 -1.53
C ALA A 67 13.21 6.24 -0.80
N THR A 68 12.39 5.25 -1.16
CA THR A 68 12.48 3.89 -0.61
C THR A 68 13.51 3.03 -1.33
N VAL A 69 13.92 3.41 -2.52
CA VAL A 69 14.95 2.72 -3.30
C VAL A 69 16.32 2.83 -2.64
N SER A 70 17.18 1.86 -2.90
CA SER A 70 18.58 1.86 -2.43
C SER A 70 19.40 2.96 -3.10
N ALA A 71 20.56 3.32 -2.52
CA ALA A 71 21.46 4.32 -3.10
C ALA A 71 21.89 3.96 -4.54
N LEU A 72 22.16 2.67 -4.80
CA LEU A 72 22.54 2.21 -6.13
C LEU A 72 21.41 2.35 -7.14
N GLU A 73 20.20 1.97 -6.76
CA GLU A 73 19.01 2.15 -7.61
C GLU A 73 18.71 3.62 -7.86
N PHE A 74 18.85 4.46 -6.84
CA PHE A 74 18.65 5.91 -6.96
C PHE A 74 19.59 6.50 -8.04
N VAL A 75 20.89 6.15 -8.00
CA VAL A 75 21.85 6.62 -9.00
C VAL A 75 21.53 6.08 -10.38
N ARG A 76 21.20 4.80 -10.51
CA ARG A 76 20.81 4.20 -11.81
C ARG A 76 19.56 4.85 -12.40
N LEU A 77 18.56 5.15 -11.58
CA LEU A 77 17.39 5.90 -12.05
C LEU A 77 17.77 7.25 -12.63
N LEU A 78 18.65 8.00 -11.96
CA LEU A 78 19.14 9.28 -12.48
C LEU A 78 19.93 9.11 -13.79
N GLU A 79 20.77 8.09 -13.90
CA GLU A 79 21.50 7.77 -15.13
C GLU A 79 20.57 7.46 -16.30
N ASP A 80 19.44 6.79 -16.02
CA ASP A 80 18.41 6.46 -17.00
C ASP A 80 17.43 7.65 -17.26
N GLY A 81 17.68 8.81 -16.63
CA GLY A 81 16.82 9.99 -16.77
C GLY A 81 15.47 9.87 -16.06
N VAL A 82 15.38 8.97 -15.09
CA VAL A 82 14.24 8.81 -14.19
C VAL A 82 14.55 9.50 -12.87
N VAL A 83 13.72 10.46 -12.49
CA VAL A 83 13.98 11.32 -11.32
C VAL A 83 13.07 10.90 -10.17
N PRO A 84 13.60 10.35 -9.07
CA PRO A 84 12.84 10.20 -7.84
C PRO A 84 12.42 11.57 -7.31
N VAL A 85 11.14 11.73 -6.95
CA VAL A 85 10.59 13.01 -6.49
C VAL A 85 10.04 12.94 -5.07
N GLY A 86 9.91 11.76 -4.49
CA GLY A 86 9.43 11.59 -3.12
C GLY A 86 8.96 10.17 -2.83
N ILE A 87 8.27 10.03 -1.71
CA ILE A 87 7.60 8.79 -1.30
C ILE A 87 6.10 8.96 -1.48
N ALA A 88 5.48 8.00 -2.14
CA ALA A 88 4.03 7.85 -2.19
C ALA A 88 3.58 6.83 -1.15
N ILE A 89 2.47 7.11 -0.49
CA ILE A 89 1.89 6.29 0.57
C ILE A 89 0.42 6.04 0.27
N GLY A 90 0.01 4.79 0.39
CA GLY A 90 -1.39 4.41 0.37
C GLY A 90 -1.71 3.53 1.57
N ALA A 91 -2.80 3.83 2.25
CA ALA A 91 -3.21 3.07 3.42
C ALA A 91 -4.72 2.94 3.48
N ASN A 92 -5.20 1.75 3.83
CA ASN A 92 -6.61 1.56 4.13
C ASN A 92 -6.78 0.67 5.36
N PHE A 93 -7.74 1.06 6.18
CA PHE A 93 -8.12 0.38 7.41
C PHE A 93 -9.62 0.12 7.35
N ASP A 94 -10.03 -1.11 7.55
CA ASP A 94 -11.44 -1.45 7.56
C ASP A 94 -11.74 -2.58 8.55
N TRP A 95 -12.97 -2.62 9.04
CA TRP A 95 -13.42 -3.61 10.00
C TRP A 95 -14.14 -4.75 9.31
N TYR A 96 -13.74 -5.96 9.62
CA TYR A 96 -14.45 -7.17 9.26
C TYR A 96 -15.17 -7.73 10.50
N SER A 97 -16.49 -7.80 10.41
CA SER A 97 -17.31 -8.48 11.41
C SER A 97 -17.84 -9.75 10.77
N PRO A 98 -17.39 -10.92 11.18
CA PRO A 98 -17.99 -12.15 10.71
C PRO A 98 -19.44 -12.19 11.21
N TRP A 99 -20.36 -11.92 10.30
CA TRP A 99 -21.81 -11.98 10.61
C TRP A 99 -22.27 -13.37 11.02
N MET A 100 -21.39 -14.35 10.97
CA MET A 100 -21.68 -15.77 11.06
C MET A 100 -21.57 -16.37 12.46
N GLY A 101 -21.22 -15.63 13.50
CA GLY A 101 -21.24 -16.19 14.88
C GLY A 101 -22.60 -16.78 15.25
N THR A 102 -23.70 -16.18 14.79
CA THR A 102 -25.05 -16.67 15.04
C THR A 102 -25.50 -17.74 14.03
N VAL A 103 -25.06 -17.67 12.77
CA VAL A 103 -25.43 -18.63 11.72
C VAL A 103 -24.56 -19.90 11.83
N ALA A 104 -23.28 -19.77 12.18
CA ALA A 104 -22.41 -20.93 12.42
C ALA A 104 -22.84 -21.72 13.66
N ALA A 105 -23.28 -21.06 14.73
CA ALA A 105 -23.83 -21.74 15.90
C ALA A 105 -25.15 -22.47 15.60
N GLN A 106 -25.97 -21.96 14.70
CA GLN A 106 -27.18 -22.64 14.21
C GLN A 106 -26.88 -23.73 13.18
N ALA A 107 -25.86 -23.54 12.34
CA ALA A 107 -25.46 -24.53 11.33
C ALA A 107 -24.63 -25.68 11.92
N ALA A 108 -23.96 -25.50 13.04
CA ALA A 108 -23.28 -26.59 13.76
C ALA A 108 -24.24 -27.66 14.28
N GLN A 109 -25.53 -27.36 14.32
CA GLN A 109 -26.57 -28.33 14.64
C GLN A 109 -27.05 -29.17 13.44
N SER A 110 -26.58 -28.87 12.22
CA SER A 110 -26.92 -29.59 10.98
C SER A 110 -25.65 -29.90 10.19
N ALA A 111 -25.03 -31.05 10.52
CA ALA A 111 -23.70 -31.49 10.05
C ALA A 111 -23.42 -31.47 8.53
N PRO A 112 -24.35 -31.66 7.59
CA PRO A 112 -23.98 -31.63 6.16
C PRO A 112 -23.76 -30.24 5.58
N PHE A 113 -24.18 -29.18 6.26
CA PHE A 113 -24.01 -27.80 5.79
C PHE A 113 -22.73 -27.10 6.29
N ALA A 114 -22.13 -27.57 7.37
CA ALA A 114 -20.95 -26.95 7.98
C ALA A 114 -19.78 -26.78 6.99
N ALA A 115 -19.45 -27.80 6.20
CA ALA A 115 -18.34 -27.75 5.25
C ALA A 115 -18.52 -26.70 4.13
N ARG A 116 -19.76 -26.38 3.78
CA ARG A 116 -20.07 -25.40 2.73
C ARG A 116 -19.95 -23.96 3.24
N TYR A 117 -20.23 -23.74 4.53
CA TYR A 117 -20.09 -22.43 5.18
C TYR A 117 -18.64 -22.05 5.45
N TRP A 118 -17.78 -23.02 5.79
CA TRP A 118 -16.35 -22.77 5.98
C TRP A 118 -15.69 -22.21 4.72
N ASN A 119 -16.05 -22.74 3.55
CA ASN A 119 -15.54 -22.23 2.27
C ASN A 119 -16.10 -20.84 1.92
N MET A 120 -17.33 -20.51 2.32
CA MET A 120 -17.91 -19.18 2.11
C MET A 120 -17.24 -18.14 2.99
N GLU A 121 -16.97 -18.44 4.27
CA GLU A 121 -16.32 -17.53 5.20
C GLU A 121 -14.90 -17.16 4.74
N ILE A 122 -14.12 -18.13 4.24
CA ILE A 122 -12.80 -17.90 3.67
C ILE A 122 -12.90 -16.99 2.42
N THR A 123 -13.91 -17.21 1.59
CA THR A 123 -14.14 -16.42 0.37
C THR A 123 -14.48 -14.97 0.71
N ASP A 124 -15.37 -14.75 1.68
CA ASP A 124 -15.79 -13.42 2.10
C ASP A 124 -14.63 -12.66 2.77
N LEU A 125 -13.86 -13.32 3.61
CA LEU A 125 -12.67 -12.74 4.22
C LEU A 125 -11.62 -12.38 3.16
N SER A 126 -11.40 -13.24 2.19
CA SER A 126 -10.45 -13.00 1.10
C SER A 126 -10.91 -11.82 0.23
N ALA A 127 -12.19 -11.74 -0.10
CA ALA A 127 -12.77 -10.62 -0.85
C ALA A 127 -12.67 -9.30 -0.07
N PHE A 128 -12.89 -9.35 1.24
CA PHE A 128 -12.72 -8.21 2.13
C PHE A 128 -11.27 -7.73 2.15
N GLN A 129 -10.29 -8.62 2.35
CA GLN A 129 -8.86 -8.28 2.35
C GLN A 129 -8.44 -7.69 1.00
N GLU A 130 -8.90 -8.26 -0.12
CA GLU A 130 -8.61 -7.73 -1.45
C GLU A 130 -9.21 -6.34 -1.66
N ASN A 131 -10.38 -6.06 -1.12
CA ASN A 131 -10.98 -4.72 -1.17
C ASN A 131 -10.16 -3.70 -0.37
N VAL A 132 -9.71 -4.07 0.85
CA VAL A 132 -8.84 -3.21 1.67
C VAL A 132 -7.53 -2.91 0.93
N ARG A 133 -6.91 -3.93 0.34
CA ARG A 133 -5.71 -3.79 -0.48
C ARG A 133 -5.93 -2.88 -1.69
N ARG A 134 -7.00 -3.09 -2.44
CA ARG A 134 -7.32 -2.30 -3.64
C ARG A 134 -7.49 -0.82 -3.33
N ARG A 135 -8.14 -0.48 -2.22
CA ARG A 135 -8.29 0.90 -1.75
C ARG A 135 -6.94 1.52 -1.40
N ALA A 136 -6.10 0.80 -0.64
CA ALA A 136 -4.76 1.28 -0.30
C ALA A 136 -3.90 1.52 -1.55
N LEU A 137 -3.95 0.63 -2.55
CA LEU A 137 -3.25 0.82 -3.81
C LEU A 137 -3.81 1.98 -4.66
N TYR A 138 -5.11 2.23 -4.56
CA TYR A 138 -5.71 3.41 -5.17
C TYR A 138 -5.16 4.69 -4.53
N ASP A 139 -5.14 4.75 -3.20
CA ASP A 139 -4.61 5.91 -2.45
C ASP A 139 -3.12 6.13 -2.75
N LEU A 140 -2.33 5.05 -2.86
CA LEU A 140 -0.93 5.12 -3.28
C LEU A 140 -0.75 5.81 -4.65
N ARG A 141 -1.60 5.44 -5.61
CA ARG A 141 -1.56 6.03 -6.96
C ARG A 141 -1.99 7.48 -6.95
N GLU A 142 -3.02 7.80 -6.17
CA GLU A 142 -3.47 9.20 -6.01
C GLU A 142 -2.40 10.07 -5.35
N ASP A 143 -1.69 9.53 -4.36
CA ASP A 143 -0.58 10.23 -3.73
C ASP A 143 0.57 10.50 -4.72
N GLY A 144 0.92 9.50 -5.54
CA GLY A 144 1.86 9.68 -6.64
C GLY A 144 1.40 10.74 -7.65
N ARG A 145 0.13 10.74 -8.03
CA ARG A 145 -0.44 11.74 -8.95
C ARG A 145 -0.38 13.15 -8.41
N ARG A 146 -0.56 13.36 -7.09
CA ARG A 146 -0.39 14.68 -6.45
C ARG A 146 1.02 15.24 -6.63
N MET A 147 2.01 14.37 -6.71
CA MET A 147 3.40 14.70 -7.01
C MET A 147 3.69 14.76 -8.53
N ALA A 148 2.68 14.66 -9.39
CA ALA A 148 2.83 14.52 -10.85
C ALA A 148 3.79 13.36 -11.22
N ALA A 149 3.74 12.25 -10.50
CA ALA A 149 4.68 11.16 -10.57
C ALA A 149 3.98 9.80 -10.73
N ALA A 150 4.69 8.84 -11.29
CA ALA A 150 4.37 7.43 -11.20
C ALA A 150 4.96 6.83 -9.92
N VAL A 151 4.48 5.68 -9.48
CA VAL A 151 5.01 4.99 -8.29
C VAL A 151 5.80 3.77 -8.72
N LEU A 152 7.07 3.74 -8.36
CA LEU A 152 8.00 2.65 -8.63
C LEU A 152 8.17 1.77 -7.39
N ALA A 153 8.25 0.46 -7.61
CA ALA A 153 8.70 -0.53 -6.63
C ALA A 153 8.08 -0.33 -5.24
N HIS A 154 6.76 -0.38 -5.15
CA HIS A 154 6.11 -0.28 -3.86
C HIS A 154 6.20 -1.58 -3.06
N THR A 155 6.40 -1.42 -1.75
CA THR A 155 6.28 -2.49 -0.77
C THR A 155 4.93 -2.39 -0.08
N SER A 156 4.28 -3.52 0.10
CA SER A 156 2.97 -3.57 0.76
C SER A 156 2.99 -4.59 1.89
N TYR A 157 2.24 -4.31 2.95
CA TYR A 157 1.97 -5.28 3.99
C TYR A 157 0.52 -5.21 4.47
N THR A 158 -0.01 -6.37 4.80
CA THR A 158 -1.36 -6.53 5.34
C THR A 158 -1.25 -7.08 6.76
N GLN A 159 -2.01 -6.52 7.68
CA GLN A 159 -2.15 -7.05 9.03
C GLN A 159 -3.62 -7.14 9.41
N MET A 160 -3.96 -8.19 10.13
CA MET A 160 -5.25 -8.35 10.76
C MET A 160 -5.08 -8.43 12.27
N PHE A 161 -5.86 -7.63 12.96
CA PHE A 161 -5.92 -7.62 14.42
C PHE A 161 -7.27 -8.18 14.85
N HIS A 162 -7.23 -9.21 15.66
CA HIS A 162 -8.42 -9.74 16.29
C HIS A 162 -8.81 -8.88 17.49
N VAL A 163 -10.07 -8.48 17.52
CA VAL A 163 -10.68 -7.79 18.66
C VAL A 163 -11.77 -8.69 19.20
N ALA A 164 -11.48 -9.28 20.37
CA ALA A 164 -12.42 -10.18 21.03
C ALA A 164 -13.75 -9.47 21.28
N GLY A 165 -14.84 -10.19 21.04
CA GLY A 165 -16.17 -9.73 21.40
C GLY A 165 -16.35 -9.68 22.93
N ASP A 166 -17.25 -8.84 23.37
CA ASP A 166 -17.78 -8.81 24.73
C ASP A 166 -19.30 -9.07 24.73
N GLN A 167 -19.96 -8.90 25.88
CA GLN A 167 -21.40 -9.18 25.98
C GLN A 167 -22.27 -8.30 25.06
N ASP A 168 -21.78 -7.13 24.67
CA ASP A 168 -22.50 -6.13 23.89
C ASP A 168 -21.98 -5.99 22.45
N ASN A 169 -20.75 -6.44 22.20
CA ASN A 169 -20.08 -6.28 20.89
C ASN A 169 -19.63 -7.63 20.33
N PRO A 170 -19.99 -7.97 19.11
CA PRO A 170 -19.52 -9.18 18.47
C PRO A 170 -18.01 -9.11 18.20
N GLU A 171 -17.40 -10.29 18.11
CA GLU A 171 -16.02 -10.45 17.64
C GLU A 171 -15.84 -9.76 16.27
N ARG A 172 -14.73 -9.06 16.10
CA ARG A 172 -14.41 -8.34 14.87
C ARG A 172 -12.91 -8.30 14.60
N PHE A 173 -12.55 -8.09 13.36
CA PHE A 173 -11.17 -7.98 12.93
C PHE A 173 -10.94 -6.59 12.31
N LEU A 174 -9.86 -5.94 12.70
CA LEU A 174 -9.36 -4.77 12.01
C LEU A 174 -8.33 -5.24 10.98
N CYS A 175 -8.62 -5.03 9.70
CA CYS A 175 -7.66 -5.24 8.64
C CYS A 175 -7.03 -3.91 8.25
N ARG A 176 -5.71 -3.86 8.18
CA ARG A 176 -4.98 -2.75 7.60
C ARG A 176 -4.11 -3.22 6.44
N HIS A 177 -4.07 -2.42 5.39
CA HIS A 177 -3.13 -2.58 4.29
C HIS A 177 -2.43 -1.25 4.05
N ILE A 178 -1.10 -1.30 4.01
CA ILE A 178 -0.26 -0.13 3.76
C ILE A 178 0.67 -0.45 2.61
N SER A 179 0.76 0.47 1.66
CA SER A 179 1.66 0.41 0.51
C SER A 179 2.50 1.67 0.45
N ILE A 180 3.79 1.52 0.22
CA ILE A 180 4.76 2.61 0.20
C ILE A 180 5.66 2.40 -1.01
N GLY A 181 5.92 3.44 -1.77
CA GLY A 181 6.80 3.37 -2.93
C GLY A 181 7.49 4.69 -3.24
N THR A 182 8.51 4.65 -4.07
CA THR A 182 9.18 5.84 -4.58
C THR A 182 8.38 6.43 -5.72
N ALA A 183 8.00 7.69 -5.58
CA ALA A 183 7.40 8.48 -6.65
C ALA A 183 8.51 8.92 -7.61
N ILE A 184 8.30 8.69 -8.91
CA ILE A 184 9.26 9.00 -9.97
C ILE A 184 8.63 9.86 -11.04
N SER A 185 9.45 10.75 -11.62
CA SER A 185 9.12 11.51 -12.81
C SER A 185 10.13 11.21 -13.92
N TYR A 186 9.76 11.42 -15.15
CA TYR A 186 10.65 11.26 -16.30
C TYR A 186 11.12 12.61 -16.80
N LEU A 187 12.38 12.72 -17.20
CA LEU A 187 12.79 13.87 -18.00
C LEU A 187 12.01 13.84 -19.34
N PRO A 188 11.63 14.99 -19.89
CA PRO A 188 10.79 15.05 -21.09
C PRO A 188 11.30 14.21 -22.28
N GLN A 189 12.61 14.14 -22.45
CA GLN A 189 13.25 13.33 -23.48
C GLN A 189 13.19 11.82 -23.23
N ASN A 190 12.96 11.41 -21.99
CA ASN A 190 12.96 10.00 -21.57
C ASN A 190 11.54 9.52 -21.20
N ALA A 191 10.54 10.37 -21.38
CA ALA A 191 9.16 9.97 -21.16
C ALA A 191 8.78 8.81 -22.10
N PRO A 192 8.10 7.76 -21.61
CA PRO A 192 7.68 6.66 -22.45
C PRO A 192 6.81 7.19 -23.59
N GLN A 193 7.17 6.84 -24.83
CA GLN A 193 6.47 7.31 -26.04
C GLN A 193 5.16 6.54 -26.32
N HIS A 194 4.83 5.56 -25.47
CA HIS A 194 3.63 4.75 -25.59
C HIS A 194 2.83 4.83 -24.30
N GLU A 195 1.53 4.76 -24.45
CA GLU A 195 0.62 4.67 -23.33
C GLU A 195 0.93 3.39 -22.53
N LEU A 196 1.26 3.55 -21.25
CA LEU A 196 1.43 2.42 -20.36
C LEU A 196 0.04 1.80 -20.15
N ILE A 197 -0.23 0.71 -20.83
CA ILE A 197 -1.46 -0.05 -20.63
C ILE A 197 -1.39 -0.56 -19.18
N PRO A 198 -2.30 -0.11 -18.30
CA PRO A 198 -2.33 -0.63 -16.94
C PRO A 198 -2.49 -2.15 -17.04
N MET A 199 -1.66 -2.90 -16.31
CA MET A 199 -1.85 -4.34 -16.21
C MET A 199 -3.28 -4.59 -15.75
N ILE A 200 -4.09 -5.15 -16.63
CA ILE A 200 -5.46 -5.51 -16.32
C ILE A 200 -5.36 -6.62 -15.28
N SER A 201 -5.89 -6.37 -14.10
CA SER A 201 -6.01 -7.43 -13.10
C SER A 201 -6.85 -8.56 -13.71
N LEU A 202 -6.29 -9.75 -13.79
CA LEU A 202 -7.01 -10.94 -14.26
C LEU A 202 -8.29 -11.23 -13.44
N VAL A 203 -8.39 -10.63 -12.26
CA VAL A 203 -9.56 -10.72 -11.37
C VAL A 203 -10.73 -9.88 -11.89
N ASP A 204 -10.48 -8.82 -12.66
CA ASP A 204 -11.53 -7.93 -13.16
C ASP A 204 -12.09 -8.36 -14.53
N HIS A 205 -11.52 -9.38 -15.16
CA HIS A 205 -12.10 -10.02 -16.33
C HIS A 205 -12.88 -11.26 -15.88
N PRO A 206 -14.20 -11.26 -16.01
CA PRO A 206 -14.94 -12.52 -15.95
C PRO A 206 -14.35 -13.42 -17.04
N LEU A 207 -13.71 -14.50 -16.63
CA LEU A 207 -13.31 -15.58 -17.55
C LEU A 207 -14.56 -15.93 -18.38
N LYS A 208 -14.63 -15.45 -19.62
CA LYS A 208 -15.64 -15.94 -20.56
C LYS A 208 -15.41 -17.44 -20.60
N SER A 209 -16.37 -18.19 -20.07
CA SER A 209 -16.35 -19.63 -20.03
C SER A 209 -15.97 -20.11 -21.43
N ALA A 210 -15.00 -21.02 -21.51
CA ALA A 210 -14.52 -21.61 -22.77
C ALA A 210 -15.65 -22.30 -23.59
N ALA A 211 -16.86 -22.40 -23.05
CA ALA A 211 -18.05 -22.89 -23.72
C ALA A 211 -18.63 -21.90 -24.76
N THR A 212 -18.29 -20.58 -24.68
CA THR A 212 -18.82 -19.58 -25.65
C THR A 212 -17.92 -19.44 -26.87
N ALA A 213 -16.64 -19.83 -26.78
CA ALA A 213 -15.70 -19.75 -27.91
C ALA A 213 -15.90 -20.81 -29.01
N ARG A 214 -16.81 -21.77 -28.82
CA ARG A 214 -17.05 -22.90 -29.77
C ARG A 214 -18.23 -22.66 -30.72
N LYS A 215 -18.92 -21.52 -30.62
CA LYS A 215 -20.09 -21.23 -31.48
C LYS A 215 -19.80 -20.37 -32.70
N ASP A 216 -18.59 -19.81 -32.79
CA ASP A 216 -18.23 -18.92 -33.92
C ASP A 216 -17.29 -19.58 -34.95
N LEU A 217 -17.22 -20.93 -34.95
CA LEU A 217 -16.40 -21.73 -35.86
C LEU A 217 -17.24 -22.84 -36.57
N ILE A 218 -18.50 -22.55 -36.95
CA ILE A 218 -19.24 -23.34 -37.92
C ILE A 218 -19.92 -22.40 -38.92
#